data_3905f353193aa85e08636222645cfa59
#
_entry.id   3905f353193aa85e08636222645cfa59
#
_cell.length_a   1.000
_cell.length_b   1.000
_cell.length_c   1.000
_cell.angle_alpha   90.00
_cell.angle_beta   90.00
_cell.angle_gamma   90.00
#
_symmetry.space_group_name_H-M   'P 1'
#
loop_
_entity.id
_entity.type
_entity.pdbx_description
1 polymer ?
#
loop_
_entity_poly.entity_id
_entity_poly.type
_entity_poly.pdbx_seq_one_letter_code
_entity_poly.pdbx_strand_id
1 'polypeptide(L)'
;KKPVTAQYMTQLTKRMEAVCDIHAEFKDDGCTIAGHSVLSFDTLIKACAAREAKLKNPYTVHIHGDFNFDNIIYDAQTRSIRFIDLHRSTDMDFLQDVSVFMVSGYRLQALDAERRRRVHYVIADFYEFARRFALKAGDDTFQLRLALGLARSFATSTRFILDQTLARSMMARARFLLERVAASDPDKPQDFTAPIKDLFIDL
;
A
#
# COMPACT_ATOMS: atom_id res chain seq x y z
N LYS A 1 -23.39 8.47 4.30
CA LYS A 1 -22.09 8.01 3.72
C LYS A 1 -22.35 6.65 3.06
N LYS A 2 -22.03 6.53 1.77
CA LYS A 2 -22.25 5.28 1.05
C LYS A 2 -21.04 4.36 1.30
N PRO A 3 -21.26 3.04 1.56
CA PRO A 3 -20.17 2.08 1.58
C PRO A 3 -19.52 2.02 0.20
N VAL A 4 -18.20 2.00 0.15
CA VAL A 4 -17.43 1.82 -1.08
C VAL A 4 -16.67 0.50 -0.99
N THR A 5 -16.70 -0.27 -2.05
CA THR A 5 -15.84 -1.44 -2.19
C THR A 5 -14.45 -0.97 -2.57
N ALA A 6 -13.44 -1.38 -1.82
CA ALA A 6 -12.05 -1.17 -2.20
C ALA A 6 -11.79 -1.86 -3.55
N GLN A 7 -10.90 -1.30 -4.37
CA GLN A 7 -10.57 -1.82 -5.70
C GLN A 7 -9.06 -1.88 -5.91
N TYR A 8 -8.30 -2.19 -4.84
CA TYR A 8 -6.84 -2.20 -4.88
C TYR A 8 -6.32 -3.28 -5.82
N MET A 9 -6.94 -4.46 -5.80
CA MET A 9 -6.50 -5.57 -6.67
C MET A 9 -6.84 -5.29 -8.14
N THR A 10 -7.98 -4.69 -8.44
CA THR A 10 -8.30 -4.24 -9.80
C THR A 10 -7.30 -3.18 -10.29
N GLN A 11 -6.93 -2.23 -9.44
CA GLN A 11 -5.92 -1.23 -9.77
C GLN A 11 -4.53 -1.84 -9.98
N LEU A 12 -4.16 -2.83 -9.15
CA LEU A 12 -2.91 -3.56 -9.27
C LEU A 12 -2.84 -4.31 -10.60
N THR A 13 -3.85 -5.13 -10.90
CA THR A 13 -3.92 -5.89 -12.17
C THR A 13 -3.75 -4.99 -13.39
N LYS A 14 -4.47 -3.87 -13.45
CA LYS A 14 -4.39 -2.93 -14.57
C LYS A 14 -3.02 -2.29 -14.78
N ARG A 15 -2.16 -2.29 -13.77
CA ARG A 15 -0.85 -1.62 -13.82
C ARG A 15 0.32 -2.58 -13.91
N MET A 16 0.08 -3.90 -13.76
CA MET A 16 1.16 -4.89 -13.79
C MET A 16 1.85 -4.98 -15.14
N GLU A 17 1.13 -4.80 -16.25
CA GLU A 17 1.74 -4.73 -17.58
C GLU A 17 2.81 -3.63 -17.62
N ALA A 18 2.46 -2.39 -17.28
CA ALA A 18 3.40 -1.27 -17.25
C ALA A 18 4.55 -1.46 -16.23
N VAL A 19 4.35 -2.24 -15.17
CA VAL A 19 5.42 -2.62 -14.24
C VAL A 19 6.39 -3.59 -14.93
N CYS A 20 5.87 -4.60 -15.60
CA CYS A 20 6.68 -5.62 -16.31
C CYS A 20 7.39 -5.08 -17.56
N ASP A 21 6.86 -4.00 -18.17
CA ASP A 21 7.53 -3.31 -19.28
C ASP A 21 8.84 -2.65 -18.82
N ILE A 22 8.91 -2.19 -17.58
CA ILE A 22 10.11 -1.57 -16.99
C ILE A 22 10.99 -2.64 -16.29
N HIS A 23 10.37 -3.61 -15.65
CA HIS A 23 11.02 -4.65 -14.85
C HIS A 23 10.54 -6.03 -15.31
N ALA A 24 11.11 -6.50 -16.43
CA ALA A 24 10.70 -7.78 -17.02
C ALA A 24 10.86 -8.97 -16.06
N GLU A 25 11.79 -8.88 -15.10
CA GLU A 25 12.01 -9.88 -14.07
C GLU A 25 10.85 -10.05 -13.09
N PHE A 26 9.89 -9.12 -13.05
CA PHE A 26 8.70 -9.24 -12.20
C PHE A 26 7.56 -10.02 -12.87
N LYS A 27 7.74 -10.43 -14.11
CA LYS A 27 6.87 -11.40 -14.76
C LYS A 27 7.15 -12.79 -14.15
N ASP A 28 6.18 -13.26 -13.39
CA ASP A 28 6.33 -14.43 -12.50
C ASP A 28 5.21 -15.44 -12.76
N ASP A 29 5.59 -16.61 -13.25
CA ASP A 29 4.67 -17.72 -13.52
C ASP A 29 4.52 -18.69 -12.33
N GLY A 30 5.19 -18.41 -11.21
CA GLY A 30 5.29 -19.28 -10.06
C GLY A 30 6.45 -20.28 -10.23
N CYS A 31 6.84 -20.90 -9.12
CA CYS A 31 7.94 -21.87 -9.13
C CYS A 31 7.81 -22.87 -7.97
N THR A 32 8.72 -23.83 -7.91
CA THR A 32 8.88 -24.74 -6.78
C THR A 32 10.24 -24.49 -6.13
N ILE A 33 10.26 -24.22 -4.83
CA ILE A 33 11.49 -24.00 -4.05
C ILE A 33 11.53 -25.06 -2.94
N ALA A 34 12.58 -25.87 -2.91
CA ALA A 34 12.76 -26.94 -1.93
C ALA A 34 11.51 -27.84 -1.74
N GLY A 35 10.82 -28.15 -2.83
CA GLY A 35 9.59 -28.96 -2.83
C GLY A 35 8.31 -28.20 -2.47
N HIS A 36 8.38 -26.92 -2.13
CA HIS A 36 7.23 -26.08 -1.85
C HIS A 36 6.80 -25.26 -3.08
N SER A 37 5.52 -25.32 -3.42
CA SER A 37 4.96 -24.50 -4.50
C SER A 37 4.89 -23.04 -4.09
N VAL A 38 5.47 -22.18 -4.89
CA VAL A 38 5.39 -20.71 -4.77
C VAL A 38 4.40 -20.21 -5.82
N LEU A 39 3.30 -19.62 -5.36
CA LEU A 39 2.25 -19.12 -6.24
C LEU A 39 2.77 -17.97 -7.11
N SER A 40 2.30 -17.90 -8.34
CA SER A 40 2.57 -16.73 -9.19
C SER A 40 1.95 -15.45 -8.59
N PHE A 41 2.53 -14.32 -8.95
CA PHE A 41 2.02 -13.02 -8.49
C PHE A 41 0.57 -12.79 -8.96
N ASP A 42 0.24 -13.21 -10.18
CA ASP A 42 -1.12 -13.15 -10.69
C ASP A 42 -2.12 -14.03 -9.91
N THR A 43 -1.69 -15.22 -9.50
CA THR A 43 -2.51 -16.12 -8.65
C THR A 43 -2.76 -15.48 -7.28
N LEU A 44 -1.74 -14.84 -6.70
CA LEU A 44 -1.89 -14.11 -5.43
C LEU A 44 -2.87 -12.93 -5.56
N ILE A 45 -2.75 -12.14 -6.65
CA ILE A 45 -3.69 -11.05 -6.93
C ILE A 45 -5.13 -11.57 -7.01
N LYS A 46 -5.37 -12.66 -7.73
CA LYS A 46 -6.70 -13.26 -7.87
C LYS A 46 -7.27 -13.74 -6.53
N ALA A 47 -6.44 -14.40 -5.71
CA ALA A 47 -6.83 -14.83 -4.38
C ALA A 47 -7.18 -13.64 -3.47
N CYS A 48 -6.38 -12.58 -3.51
CA CYS A 48 -6.63 -11.36 -2.75
C CYS A 48 -7.86 -10.59 -3.26
N ALA A 49 -8.11 -10.56 -4.58
CA ALA A 49 -9.30 -9.96 -5.16
C ALA A 49 -10.60 -10.64 -4.68
N ALA A 50 -10.59 -11.96 -4.56
CA ALA A 50 -11.73 -12.72 -4.02
C ALA A 50 -12.03 -12.36 -2.55
N ARG A 51 -10.98 -12.02 -1.76
CA ARG A 51 -11.15 -11.52 -0.39
C ARG A 51 -11.62 -10.09 -0.38
N GLU A 52 -11.00 -9.23 -1.17
CA GLU A 52 -11.35 -7.81 -1.31
C GLU A 52 -12.83 -7.62 -1.67
N ALA A 53 -13.36 -8.46 -2.57
CA ALA A 53 -14.75 -8.39 -3.00
C ALA A 53 -15.78 -8.58 -1.85
N LYS A 54 -15.38 -9.23 -0.76
CA LYS A 54 -16.20 -9.42 0.45
C LYS A 54 -16.11 -8.23 1.41
N LEU A 55 -15.09 -7.37 1.26
CA LEU A 55 -14.85 -6.25 2.16
C LEU A 55 -15.69 -5.03 1.78
N LYS A 56 -16.27 -4.40 2.78
CA LYS A 56 -16.99 -3.14 2.62
C LYS A 56 -16.33 -2.09 3.50
N ASN A 57 -16.05 -0.95 2.92
CA ASN A 57 -15.72 0.24 3.69
C ASN A 57 -16.92 0.66 4.51
N PRO A 58 -16.78 0.90 5.81
CA PRO A 58 -17.88 1.40 6.62
C PRO A 58 -18.32 2.81 6.22
N TYR A 59 -17.45 3.58 5.55
CA TYR A 59 -17.70 4.96 5.15
C TYR A 59 -16.75 5.41 4.02
N THR A 60 -17.15 6.43 3.27
CA THR A 60 -16.30 7.16 2.33
C THR A 60 -15.74 8.43 2.97
N VAL A 61 -14.57 8.83 2.52
CA VAL A 61 -13.94 10.10 2.85
C VAL A 61 -13.55 10.79 1.53
N HIS A 62 -13.58 12.10 1.50
CA HIS A 62 -13.01 12.83 0.38
C HIS A 62 -11.49 12.72 0.46
N ILE A 63 -10.90 11.99 -0.48
CA ILE A 63 -9.46 11.71 -0.53
C ILE A 63 -8.76 12.60 -1.54
N HIS A 64 -7.43 12.73 -1.40
CA HIS A 64 -6.57 13.36 -2.40
C HIS A 64 -6.48 12.51 -3.68
N GLY A 65 -6.42 11.18 -3.53
CA GLY A 65 -6.34 10.22 -4.62
C GLY A 65 -4.92 9.94 -5.14
N ASP A 66 -3.95 10.81 -4.83
CA ASP A 66 -2.52 10.63 -5.11
C ASP A 66 -1.66 11.30 -4.02
N PHE A 67 -1.85 10.88 -2.77
CA PHE A 67 -1.27 11.50 -1.58
C PHE A 67 0.21 11.15 -1.37
N ASN A 68 1.03 11.48 -2.38
CA ASN A 68 2.49 11.35 -2.32
C ASN A 68 3.12 12.50 -1.52
N PHE A 69 4.33 12.30 -1.00
CA PHE A 69 5.11 13.36 -0.38
C PHE A 69 5.36 14.54 -1.33
N ASP A 70 5.51 14.26 -2.63
CA ASP A 70 5.74 15.28 -3.67
C ASP A 70 4.53 16.21 -3.86
N ASN A 71 3.34 15.80 -3.43
CA ASN A 71 2.10 16.57 -3.50
C ASN A 71 1.79 17.34 -2.20
N ILE A 72 2.73 17.38 -1.25
CA ILE A 72 2.59 18.04 0.05
C ILE A 72 3.66 19.12 0.19
N ILE A 73 3.25 20.37 0.27
CA ILE A 73 4.14 21.51 0.48
C ILE A 73 4.01 21.98 1.92
N TYR A 74 5.10 21.90 2.67
CA TYR A 74 5.18 22.43 4.03
C TYR A 74 5.92 23.77 4.05
N ASP A 75 5.26 24.81 4.52
CA ASP A 75 5.86 26.11 4.79
C ASP A 75 6.25 26.20 6.27
N ALA A 76 7.53 26.17 6.57
CA ALA A 76 8.06 26.19 7.92
C ALA A 76 7.87 27.56 8.61
N GLN A 77 7.79 28.67 7.85
CA GLN A 77 7.62 30.02 8.41
C GLN A 77 6.19 30.21 8.93
N THR A 78 5.23 29.83 8.12
CA THR A 78 3.80 29.95 8.45
C THR A 78 3.23 28.72 9.16
N ARG A 79 4.03 27.63 9.25
CA ARG A 79 3.60 26.30 9.74
C ARG A 79 2.34 25.80 9.04
N SER A 80 2.23 26.07 7.75
CA SER A 80 1.09 25.66 6.94
C SER A 80 1.45 24.50 6.02
N ILE A 81 0.44 23.66 5.74
CA ILE A 81 0.53 22.58 4.75
C ILE A 81 -0.41 22.92 3.60
N ARG A 82 0.09 22.75 2.37
CA ARG A 82 -0.70 22.90 1.15
C ARG A 82 -0.63 21.61 0.37
N PHE A 83 -1.77 21.19 -0.18
CA PHE A 83 -1.87 20.04 -1.07
C PHE A 83 -1.98 20.56 -2.50
N ILE A 84 -1.25 19.93 -3.42
CA ILE A 84 -1.26 20.23 -4.85
C ILE A 84 -1.70 18.99 -5.63
N ASP A 85 -2.00 19.14 -6.91
CA ASP A 85 -2.37 18.04 -7.81
C ASP A 85 -3.64 17.27 -7.37
N LEU A 86 -4.70 18.05 -7.11
CA LEU A 86 -5.98 17.54 -6.60
C LEU A 86 -6.90 16.94 -7.68
N HIS A 87 -6.46 16.78 -8.91
CA HIS A 87 -7.30 16.33 -10.03
C HIS A 87 -7.85 14.90 -9.86
N ARG A 88 -7.27 14.09 -8.94
CA ARG A 88 -7.75 12.74 -8.59
C ARG A 88 -8.59 12.69 -7.34
N SER A 89 -8.86 13.85 -6.72
CA SER A 89 -9.66 13.90 -5.50
C SER A 89 -11.07 13.38 -5.75
N THR A 90 -11.52 12.51 -4.86
CA THR A 90 -12.82 11.85 -4.97
C THR A 90 -13.27 11.29 -3.62
N ASP A 91 -14.54 10.93 -3.50
CA ASP A 91 -15.03 10.20 -2.33
C ASP A 91 -14.72 8.72 -2.46
N MET A 92 -13.84 8.21 -1.61
CA MET A 92 -13.33 6.85 -1.68
C MET A 92 -12.88 6.31 -0.31
N ASP A 93 -12.28 5.11 -0.29
CA ASP A 93 -11.58 4.56 0.85
C ASP A 93 -10.33 5.39 1.19
N PHE A 94 -10.27 5.95 2.39
CA PHE A 94 -9.13 6.78 2.83
C PHE A 94 -7.80 6.01 2.87
N LEU A 95 -7.85 4.69 2.93
CA LEU A 95 -6.65 3.85 2.89
C LEU A 95 -5.92 3.90 1.54
N GLN A 96 -6.59 4.38 0.49
CA GLN A 96 -5.94 4.77 -0.75
C GLN A 96 -4.82 5.79 -0.47
N ASP A 97 -5.14 6.87 0.22
CA ASP A 97 -4.17 7.93 0.54
C ASP A 97 -3.15 7.47 1.58
N VAL A 98 -3.60 6.75 2.61
CA VAL A 98 -2.70 6.22 3.64
C VAL A 98 -1.62 5.33 3.03
N SER A 99 -2.00 4.39 2.16
CA SER A 99 -1.05 3.48 1.52
C SER A 99 -0.10 4.20 0.54
N VAL A 100 -0.59 5.19 -0.20
CA VAL A 100 0.25 6.00 -1.10
C VAL A 100 1.26 6.81 -0.29
N PHE A 101 0.83 7.48 0.78
CA PHE A 101 1.71 8.26 1.65
C PHE A 101 2.83 7.40 2.25
N MET A 102 2.49 6.27 2.87
CA MET A 102 3.47 5.39 3.51
C MET A 102 4.50 4.87 2.49
N VAL A 103 4.06 4.43 1.31
CA VAL A 103 4.97 3.92 0.28
C VAL A 103 5.76 5.03 -0.38
N SER A 104 5.22 6.24 -0.53
CA SER A 104 5.99 7.38 -1.05
C SER A 104 7.14 7.77 -0.12
N GLY A 105 6.92 7.72 1.19
CA GLY A 105 7.98 7.90 2.18
C GLY A 105 9.03 6.79 2.13
N TYR A 106 8.61 5.53 1.98
CA TYR A 106 9.53 4.40 1.83
C TYR A 106 10.48 4.55 0.63
N ARG A 107 9.96 4.97 -0.52
CA ARG A 107 10.73 5.12 -1.75
C ARG A 107 11.65 6.35 -1.77
N LEU A 108 11.53 7.27 -0.80
CA LEU A 108 12.45 8.40 -0.69
C LEU A 108 13.87 7.89 -0.45
N GLN A 109 14.76 8.17 -1.39
CA GLN A 109 16.19 7.88 -1.25
C GLN A 109 16.83 8.90 -0.29
N ALA A 110 16.59 8.72 1.00
CA ALA A 110 17.25 9.53 2.02
C ALA A 110 18.72 9.11 2.08
N LEU A 111 19.62 10.06 1.81
CA LEU A 111 21.04 9.83 1.65
C LEU A 111 21.75 9.47 2.96
N ASP A 112 21.17 9.81 4.11
CA ASP A 112 21.75 9.53 5.43
C ASP A 112 20.75 8.86 6.39
N ALA A 113 21.28 8.18 7.39
CA ALA A 113 20.51 7.41 8.36
C ALA A 113 19.60 8.32 9.23
N GLU A 114 19.97 9.57 9.46
CA GLU A 114 19.17 10.47 10.30
C GLU A 114 17.90 10.93 9.56
N ARG A 115 18.03 11.35 8.28
CA ARG A 115 16.87 11.72 7.45
C ARG A 115 15.95 10.53 7.23
N ARG A 116 16.52 9.36 6.99
CA ARG A 116 15.78 8.11 6.86
C ARG A 116 14.93 7.86 8.10
N ARG A 117 15.52 7.93 9.29
CA ARG A 117 14.82 7.77 10.56
C ARG A 117 13.69 8.77 10.75
N ARG A 118 13.88 10.04 10.35
CA ARG A 118 12.83 11.06 10.40
C ARG A 118 11.66 10.74 9.50
N VAL A 119 11.92 10.30 8.28
CA VAL A 119 10.87 9.84 7.35
C VAL A 119 10.05 8.71 7.97
N HIS A 120 10.74 7.78 8.67
CA HIS A 120 10.06 6.67 9.35
C HIS A 120 9.14 7.11 10.49
N TYR A 121 9.60 8.04 11.30
CA TYR A 121 8.74 8.62 12.34
C TYR A 121 7.48 9.22 11.72
N VAL A 122 7.61 9.94 10.61
CA VAL A 122 6.46 10.53 9.91
C VAL A 122 5.51 9.42 9.39
N ILE A 123 6.05 8.36 8.79
CA ILE A 123 5.25 7.22 8.33
C ILE A 123 4.54 6.54 9.51
N ALA A 124 5.25 6.29 10.60
CA ALA A 124 4.71 5.63 11.79
C ALA A 124 3.62 6.46 12.45
N ASP A 125 3.85 7.76 12.63
CA ASP A 125 2.88 8.68 13.21
C ASP A 125 1.61 8.78 12.34
N PHE A 126 1.78 8.82 11.02
CA PHE A 126 0.64 8.87 10.10
C PHE A 126 -0.16 7.56 10.12
N TYR A 127 0.51 6.41 10.17
CA TYR A 127 -0.15 5.11 10.34
C TYR A 127 -0.95 5.07 11.65
N GLU A 128 -0.37 5.50 12.78
CA GLU A 128 -1.05 5.52 14.07
C GLU A 128 -2.24 6.50 14.08
N PHE A 129 -2.12 7.62 13.39
CA PHE A 129 -3.25 8.54 13.19
C PHE A 129 -4.38 7.85 12.42
N ALA A 130 -4.07 7.22 11.29
CA ALA A 130 -5.06 6.50 10.48
C ALA A 130 -5.71 5.35 11.24
N ARG A 131 -4.92 4.59 12.01
CA ARG A 131 -5.42 3.50 12.86
C ARG A 131 -6.38 4.00 13.93
N ARG A 132 -6.04 5.08 14.63
CA ARG A 132 -6.92 5.70 15.63
C ARG A 132 -8.21 6.25 15.02
N PHE A 133 -8.13 6.81 13.83
CA PHE A 133 -9.29 7.28 13.08
C PHE A 133 -10.24 6.11 12.75
N ALA A 134 -9.70 5.00 12.24
CA ALA A 134 -10.44 3.79 11.94
C ALA A 134 -11.14 3.20 13.19
N LEU A 135 -10.40 3.08 14.30
CA LEU A 135 -10.95 2.57 15.57
C LEU A 135 -12.12 3.41 16.08
N LYS A 136 -12.01 4.75 16.01
CA LYS A 136 -13.13 5.65 16.40
C LYS A 136 -14.35 5.49 15.50
N ALA A 137 -14.16 5.06 14.27
CA ALA A 137 -15.24 4.83 13.31
C ALA A 137 -15.81 3.41 13.37
N GLY A 138 -15.28 2.52 14.21
CA GLY A 138 -15.68 1.11 14.29
C GLY A 138 -15.31 0.31 13.04
N ASP A 139 -14.19 0.67 12.41
CA ASP A 139 -13.70 0.03 11.17
C ASP A 139 -12.86 -1.20 11.52
N ASP A 140 -13.47 -2.35 11.51
CA ASP A 140 -12.88 -3.65 11.84
C ASP A 140 -12.10 -4.27 10.66
N THR A 141 -12.24 -3.76 9.45
CA THR A 141 -11.53 -4.24 8.26
C THR A 141 -10.32 -3.39 7.86
N PHE A 142 -10.00 -2.37 8.64
CA PHE A 142 -8.90 -1.42 8.41
C PHE A 142 -7.58 -2.11 8.06
N GLN A 143 -7.15 -3.08 8.88
CA GLN A 143 -5.84 -3.72 8.74
C GLN A 143 -5.71 -4.50 7.43
N LEU A 144 -6.74 -5.25 7.05
CA LEU A 144 -6.73 -6.04 5.82
C LEU A 144 -6.79 -5.14 4.58
N ARG A 145 -7.65 -4.11 4.58
CA ARG A 145 -7.72 -3.14 3.47
C ARG A 145 -6.43 -2.34 3.34
N LEU A 146 -5.79 -1.97 4.46
CA LEU A 146 -4.49 -1.31 4.43
C LEU A 146 -3.42 -2.19 3.79
N ALA A 147 -3.36 -3.49 4.14
CA ALA A 147 -2.43 -4.43 3.53
C ALA A 147 -2.61 -4.54 2.01
N LEU A 148 -3.84 -4.61 1.52
CA LEU A 148 -4.14 -4.59 0.08
C LEU A 148 -3.73 -3.27 -0.59
N GLY A 149 -4.00 -2.14 0.06
CA GLY A 149 -3.59 -0.82 -0.41
C GLY A 149 -2.07 -0.67 -0.48
N LEU A 150 -1.35 -1.14 0.54
CA LEU A 150 0.11 -1.15 0.57
C LEU A 150 0.70 -2.06 -0.51
N ALA A 151 0.19 -3.29 -0.66
CA ALA A 151 0.63 -4.21 -1.71
C ALA A 151 0.49 -3.58 -3.10
N ARG A 152 -0.68 -2.99 -3.39
CA ARG A 152 -0.92 -2.25 -4.62
C ARG A 152 0.07 -1.09 -4.77
N SER A 153 0.28 -0.28 -3.73
CA SER A 153 1.16 0.89 -3.80
C SER A 153 2.63 0.49 -3.98
N PHE A 154 3.14 -0.51 -3.26
CA PHE A 154 4.48 -1.03 -3.43
C PHE A 154 4.71 -1.54 -4.84
N ALA A 155 3.88 -2.46 -5.34
CA ALA A 155 4.06 -3.04 -6.67
C ALA A 155 3.95 -2.00 -7.79
N THR A 156 2.90 -1.17 -7.77
CA THR A 156 2.67 -0.24 -8.88
C THR A 156 3.64 0.96 -8.90
N SER A 157 4.28 1.29 -7.79
CA SER A 157 5.27 2.36 -7.74
C SER A 157 6.62 1.95 -8.35
N THR A 158 6.90 0.65 -8.48
CA THR A 158 8.17 0.18 -9.07
C THR A 158 8.36 0.67 -10.49
N ARG A 159 7.29 0.90 -11.26
CA ARG A 159 7.37 1.44 -12.63
C ARG A 159 8.05 2.81 -12.73
N PHE A 160 8.22 3.52 -11.61
CA PHE A 160 8.91 4.81 -11.53
C PHE A 160 10.30 4.69 -10.92
N ILE A 161 10.76 3.49 -10.56
CA ILE A 161 12.01 3.23 -9.85
C ILE A 161 12.97 2.51 -10.79
N LEU A 162 14.03 3.18 -11.21
CA LEU A 162 15.06 2.58 -12.08
C LEU A 162 16.11 1.81 -11.28
N ASP A 163 16.27 2.09 -9.98
CA ASP A 163 17.11 1.30 -9.09
C ASP A 163 16.50 -0.08 -8.88
N GLN A 164 17.15 -1.09 -9.45
CA GLN A 164 16.67 -2.48 -9.41
C GLN A 164 16.63 -3.05 -7.98
N THR A 165 17.55 -2.65 -7.12
CA THR A 165 17.58 -3.12 -5.73
C THR A 165 16.37 -2.62 -4.97
N LEU A 166 16.08 -1.33 -5.09
CA LEU A 166 14.89 -0.73 -4.49
C LEU A 166 13.60 -1.31 -5.09
N ALA A 167 13.54 -1.43 -6.43
CA ALA A 167 12.37 -2.00 -7.09
C ALA A 167 12.08 -3.43 -6.65
N ARG A 168 13.11 -4.30 -6.56
CA ARG A 168 12.98 -5.67 -6.04
C ARG A 168 12.55 -5.71 -4.58
N SER A 169 13.11 -4.84 -3.75
CA SER A 169 12.72 -4.71 -2.34
C SER A 169 11.25 -4.32 -2.21
N MET A 170 10.77 -3.38 -3.03
CA MET A 170 9.36 -2.98 -3.05
C MET A 170 8.45 -4.11 -3.55
N MET A 171 8.83 -4.80 -4.62
CA MET A 171 8.04 -5.92 -5.16
C MET A 171 7.98 -7.09 -4.17
N ALA A 172 9.06 -7.38 -3.45
CA ALA A 172 9.09 -8.41 -2.40
C ALA A 172 8.11 -8.07 -1.25
N ARG A 173 8.01 -6.80 -0.86
CA ARG A 173 7.04 -6.34 0.14
C ARG A 173 5.60 -6.46 -0.34
N ALA A 174 5.35 -6.12 -1.60
CA ALA A 174 4.03 -6.31 -2.21
C ALA A 174 3.63 -7.79 -2.18
N ARG A 175 4.55 -8.68 -2.60
CA ARG A 175 4.33 -10.13 -2.60
C ARG A 175 4.06 -10.66 -1.19
N PHE A 176 4.90 -10.30 -0.23
CA PHE A 176 4.74 -10.70 1.17
C PHE A 176 3.35 -10.33 1.72
N LEU A 177 2.87 -9.11 1.45
CA LEU A 177 1.54 -8.68 1.85
C LEU A 177 0.43 -9.51 1.20
N LEU A 178 0.54 -9.77 -0.11
CA LEU A 178 -0.45 -10.58 -0.82
C LEU A 178 -0.47 -12.02 -0.28
N GLU A 179 0.67 -12.63 -0.01
CA GLU A 179 0.77 -13.95 0.60
C GLU A 179 0.12 -13.99 1.99
N ARG A 180 0.39 -12.99 2.83
CA ARG A 180 -0.23 -12.87 4.16
C ARG A 180 -1.75 -12.72 4.07
N VAL A 181 -2.24 -11.88 3.16
CA VAL A 181 -3.68 -11.72 2.93
C VAL A 181 -4.29 -13.00 2.36
N ALA A 182 -3.67 -13.62 1.37
CA ALA A 182 -4.17 -14.87 0.79
C ALA A 182 -4.24 -16.02 1.81
N ALA A 183 -3.34 -16.06 2.78
CA ALA A 183 -3.33 -17.06 3.85
C ALA A 183 -4.28 -16.74 5.02
N SER A 184 -4.85 -15.54 5.09
CA SER A 184 -5.77 -15.15 6.17
C SER A 184 -7.13 -15.85 6.08
N ASP A 185 -7.83 -15.95 7.20
CA ASP A 185 -9.20 -16.49 7.24
C ASP A 185 -10.16 -15.57 6.47
N PRO A 186 -10.83 -16.06 5.39
CA PRO A 186 -11.75 -15.25 4.59
C PRO A 186 -13.01 -14.83 5.33
N ASP A 187 -13.37 -15.51 6.40
CA ASP A 187 -14.59 -15.28 7.17
C ASP A 187 -14.32 -14.42 8.42
N LYS A 188 -13.05 -14.13 8.70
CA LYS A 188 -12.61 -13.32 9.86
C LYS A 188 -11.64 -12.21 9.45
N PRO A 189 -12.04 -11.29 8.57
CA PRO A 189 -11.17 -10.21 8.12
C PRO A 189 -10.71 -9.27 9.25
N GLN A 190 -11.47 -9.19 10.34
CA GLN A 190 -11.15 -8.39 11.53
C GLN A 190 -9.96 -8.96 12.34
N ASP A 191 -9.66 -10.24 12.20
CA ASP A 191 -8.55 -10.89 12.92
C ASP A 191 -7.19 -10.68 12.21
N PHE A 192 -7.22 -10.13 10.99
CA PHE A 192 -6.00 -9.85 10.24
C PHE A 192 -5.26 -8.64 10.84
N THR A 193 -3.96 -8.80 11.02
CA THR A 193 -3.06 -7.71 11.41
C THR A 193 -2.01 -7.48 10.32
N ALA A 194 -1.96 -6.27 9.79
CA ALA A 194 -0.96 -5.89 8.80
C ALA A 194 0.44 -5.85 9.44
N PRO A 195 1.46 -6.50 8.83
CA PRO A 195 2.81 -6.61 9.39
C PRO A 195 3.61 -5.32 9.17
N ILE A 196 3.13 -4.18 9.68
CA ILE A 196 3.70 -2.85 9.40
C ILE A 196 5.16 -2.77 9.83
N LYS A 197 5.51 -3.34 10.98
CA LYS A 197 6.88 -3.34 11.49
C LYS A 197 7.85 -4.08 10.56
N ASP A 198 7.40 -5.19 9.96
CA ASP A 198 8.23 -6.01 9.08
C ASP A 198 8.45 -5.36 7.70
N LEU A 199 7.51 -4.49 7.30
CA LEU A 199 7.58 -3.79 6.01
C LEU A 199 8.55 -2.61 6.00
N PHE A 200 8.80 -2.01 7.18
CA PHE A 200 9.52 -0.75 7.31
C PHE A 200 10.77 -0.88 8.20
N ILE A 201 11.31 -2.10 8.36
CA ILE A 201 12.47 -2.40 9.22
C ILE A 201 13.81 -1.87 8.65
N ASP A 202 13.97 -1.85 7.35
CA ASP A 202 15.22 -1.40 6.70
C ASP A 202 15.40 0.12 6.75
N LEU A 203 14.83 0.58 7.71
CA LEU A 203 14.68 1.97 7.78
C LEU A 203 15.40 2.45 9.00
#